data_ecd37e40c12efaced449bf85313368da
#
_entry.id   ecd37e40c12efaced449bf85313368da
#
_cell.length_a   1.000
_cell.length_b   1.000
_cell.length_c   1.000
_cell.angle_alpha   90.00
_cell.angle_beta   90.00
_cell.angle_gamma   90.00
#
_symmetry.space_group_name_H-M   'P 1'
#
loop_
_entity.id
_entity.type
_entity.pdbx_description
1 polymer ?
#
loop_
_entity_poly.entity_id
_entity_poly.type
_entity_poly.pdbx_seq_one_letter_code
_entity_poly.pdbx_strand_id
1 'polypeptide(L)'
;MGLDVDNGLLGNFHLSWTGTRWFSNWCKEQGLSYPFIGWVTGDNSGDQCELGPDNEHTRLAKEWCERLEEKHPEIAKLGTVLITAQDTVDLWDYLYPHGTQGNVLPLLSEEEWNRRAVASWYAILKHGVEDGDTLAYC
;
A
#
# COMPACT_ATOMS: atom_id res chain seq x y z
N MET A 1 6.93 10.83 12.95
CA MET A 1 7.45 10.39 11.65
C MET A 1 6.70 9.18 11.17
N GLY A 2 6.63 9.01 9.89
CA GLY A 2 5.95 7.86 9.31
C GLY A 2 6.60 7.47 8.00
N LEU A 3 5.88 6.76 7.18
CA LEU A 3 6.34 6.34 5.87
C LEU A 3 5.45 6.97 4.82
N ASP A 4 6.06 7.57 3.82
CA ASP A 4 5.35 8.13 2.67
C ASP A 4 5.77 7.39 1.42
N VAL A 5 4.79 7.01 0.60
CA VAL A 5 5.04 6.35 -0.67
C VAL A 5 4.28 7.09 -1.75
N ASP A 6 5.01 7.79 -2.61
CA ASP A 6 4.42 8.42 -3.78
C ASP A 6 4.25 7.39 -4.88
N ASN A 7 3.13 7.48 -5.57
CA ASN A 7 2.82 6.54 -6.65
C ASN A 7 2.00 7.26 -7.73
N GLY A 8 1.91 6.67 -8.90
CA GLY A 8 1.24 7.27 -10.03
C GLY A 8 -0.28 7.13 -10.04
N LEU A 9 -0.84 6.38 -9.10
CA LEU A 9 -2.28 6.10 -9.09
C LEU A 9 -3.04 6.99 -8.12
N LEU A 10 -2.66 6.93 -6.84
CA LEU A 10 -3.43 7.54 -5.76
C LEU A 10 -2.65 8.62 -5.01
N GLY A 11 -1.50 9.01 -5.52
CA GLY A 11 -0.68 10.04 -4.91
C GLY A 11 0.11 9.52 -3.71
N ASN A 12 0.06 10.25 -2.61
CA ASN A 12 0.85 9.90 -1.44
C ASN A 12 0.12 8.89 -0.55
N PHE A 13 0.73 7.73 -0.34
CA PHE A 13 0.25 6.71 0.59
C PHE A 13 1.01 6.91 1.89
N HIS A 14 0.40 7.58 2.85
CA HIS A 14 1.04 7.93 4.11
C HIS A 14 0.66 6.96 5.22
N LEU A 15 1.66 6.44 5.92
CA LEU A 15 1.47 5.61 7.10
C LEU A 15 2.11 6.30 8.31
N SER A 16 1.33 6.57 9.33
CA SER A 16 1.85 7.04 10.61
C SER A 16 2.68 5.92 11.26
N TRP A 17 3.40 6.23 12.34
CA TRP A 17 4.15 5.21 13.09
C TRP A 17 3.27 4.04 13.49
N THR A 18 2.12 4.35 14.09
CA THR A 18 1.17 3.33 14.53
C THR A 18 0.61 2.58 13.33
N GLY A 19 0.25 3.32 12.27
CA GLY A 19 -0.27 2.72 11.05
C GLY A 19 0.72 1.78 10.38
N THR A 20 1.99 2.16 10.34
CA THR A 20 3.03 1.29 9.78
C THR A 20 3.13 -0.01 10.57
N ARG A 21 3.07 0.07 11.89
CA ARG A 21 3.12 -1.10 12.76
C ARG A 21 1.91 -2.01 12.54
N TRP A 22 0.72 -1.42 12.52
CA TRP A 22 -0.51 -2.18 12.28
C TRP A 22 -0.46 -2.91 10.94
N PHE A 23 -0.08 -2.18 9.91
CA PHE A 23 -0.01 -2.71 8.55
C PHE A 23 0.99 -3.86 8.43
N SER A 24 2.19 -3.66 8.93
CA SER A 24 3.23 -4.68 8.87
C SER A 24 2.86 -5.93 9.67
N ASN A 25 2.31 -5.75 10.86
CA ASN A 25 1.87 -6.87 11.69
C ASN A 25 0.73 -7.63 11.02
N TRP A 26 -0.22 -6.93 10.45
CA TRP A 26 -1.33 -7.57 9.76
C TRP A 26 -0.83 -8.43 8.59
N CYS A 27 0.04 -7.89 7.77
CA CYS A 27 0.63 -8.65 6.65
C CYS A 27 1.36 -9.90 7.14
N LYS A 28 2.13 -9.75 8.21
CA LYS A 28 2.86 -10.87 8.79
C LYS A 28 1.92 -11.95 9.31
N GLU A 29 0.86 -11.57 10.00
CA GLU A 29 -0.13 -12.51 10.53
C GLU A 29 -0.85 -13.27 9.41
N GLN A 30 -1.04 -12.61 8.26
CA GLN A 30 -1.71 -13.22 7.12
C GLN A 30 -0.75 -14.06 6.25
N GLY A 31 0.49 -14.18 6.63
CA GLY A 31 1.46 -14.94 5.85
C GLY A 31 1.84 -14.25 4.54
N LEU A 32 1.61 -12.96 4.44
CA LEU A 32 2.05 -12.17 3.30
C LEU A 32 3.51 -11.78 3.49
N SER A 33 4.22 -11.61 2.39
CA SER A 33 5.58 -11.12 2.44
C SER A 33 5.61 -9.67 2.92
N TYR A 34 6.79 -9.17 3.26
CA TYR A 34 6.94 -7.81 3.72
C TYR A 34 6.35 -6.83 2.69
N PRO A 35 5.53 -5.87 3.13
CA PRO A 35 4.76 -5.06 2.19
C PRO A 35 5.59 -4.04 1.42
N PHE A 36 6.72 -3.58 1.96
CA PHE A 36 7.50 -2.50 1.36
C PHE A 36 8.59 -3.09 0.48
N ILE A 37 8.24 -3.35 -0.75
CA ILE A 37 9.03 -4.16 -1.69
C ILE A 37 10.45 -3.64 -1.90
N GLY A 38 10.61 -2.32 -2.00
CA GLY A 38 11.95 -1.74 -2.15
C GLY A 38 12.88 -2.09 -0.99
N TRP A 39 12.34 -2.19 0.20
CA TRP A 39 13.13 -2.58 1.37
C TRP A 39 13.43 -4.07 1.37
N VAL A 40 12.50 -4.87 0.91
CA VAL A 40 12.67 -6.33 0.85
C VAL A 40 13.80 -6.71 -0.09
N THR A 41 13.88 -6.05 -1.22
CA THR A 41 14.94 -6.34 -2.20
C THR A 41 16.29 -5.75 -1.80
N GLY A 42 16.30 -4.89 -0.78
CA GLY A 42 17.51 -4.18 -0.39
C GLY A 42 17.90 -3.06 -1.35
N ASP A 43 17.06 -2.79 -2.32
CA ASP A 43 17.29 -1.73 -3.31
C ASP A 43 16.60 -0.45 -2.87
N ASN A 44 17.00 0.02 -1.70
CA ASN A 44 16.38 1.19 -1.09
C ASN A 44 17.30 2.42 -1.08
N SER A 45 18.45 2.29 -1.66
CA SER A 45 19.43 3.39 -1.66
C SER A 45 18.89 4.62 -2.38
N GLY A 46 18.04 4.40 -3.39
CA GLY A 46 17.43 5.49 -4.13
C GLY A 46 16.01 5.79 -3.67
N ASP A 47 15.55 5.12 -2.66
CA ASP A 47 14.19 5.28 -2.15
C ASP A 47 13.13 5.13 -3.26
N GLN A 48 13.41 4.29 -4.22
CA GLN A 48 12.52 4.06 -5.36
C GLN A 48 12.40 2.58 -5.67
N CYS A 49 11.25 2.23 -6.23
CA CYS A 49 10.95 0.87 -6.64
C CYS A 49 10.20 0.95 -7.96
N GLU A 50 10.82 0.48 -9.03
CA GLU A 50 10.21 0.48 -10.35
C GLU A 50 9.43 -0.80 -10.59
N LEU A 51 8.17 -0.66 -10.95
CA LEU A 51 7.30 -1.77 -11.32
C LEU A 51 7.09 -1.75 -12.83
N GLY A 52 6.54 -2.81 -13.38
CA GLY A 52 6.25 -2.87 -14.80
C GLY A 52 7.20 -3.78 -15.58
N PRO A 53 8.50 -3.44 -15.75
CA PRO A 53 9.42 -4.38 -16.38
C PRO A 53 9.62 -5.62 -15.50
N ASP A 54 10.02 -6.72 -16.09
CA ASP A 54 10.31 -7.92 -15.31
C ASP A 54 11.57 -7.72 -14.48
N ASN A 55 11.37 -7.50 -13.20
CA ASN A 55 12.44 -7.35 -12.23
C ASN A 55 11.98 -7.93 -10.88
N GLU A 56 12.85 -7.86 -9.89
CA GLU A 56 12.56 -8.41 -8.57
C GLU A 56 11.39 -7.70 -7.89
N HIS A 57 11.30 -6.38 -8.05
CA HIS A 57 10.20 -5.61 -7.47
C HIS A 57 8.86 -6.04 -8.06
N THR A 58 8.80 -6.18 -9.37
CA THR A 58 7.59 -6.61 -10.07
C THR A 58 7.18 -8.02 -9.66
N ARG A 59 8.15 -8.93 -9.53
CA ARG A 59 7.88 -10.29 -9.09
C ARG A 59 7.27 -10.33 -7.70
N LEU A 60 7.85 -9.58 -6.78
CA LEU A 60 7.35 -9.53 -5.40
C LEU A 60 5.98 -8.86 -5.32
N ALA A 61 5.75 -7.82 -6.11
CA ALA A 61 4.46 -7.14 -6.14
C ALA A 61 3.36 -8.06 -6.65
N LYS A 62 3.62 -8.79 -7.73
CA LYS A 62 2.67 -9.77 -8.28
C LYS A 62 2.35 -10.85 -7.25
N GLU A 63 3.38 -11.39 -6.63
CA GLU A 63 3.23 -12.45 -5.63
C GLU A 63 2.39 -11.97 -4.44
N TRP A 64 2.65 -10.78 -3.96
CA TRP A 64 1.91 -10.18 -2.86
C TRP A 64 0.43 -10.01 -3.22
N CYS A 65 0.16 -9.47 -4.41
CA CYS A 65 -1.21 -9.27 -4.89
C CYS A 65 -1.95 -10.59 -5.06
N GLU A 66 -1.30 -11.59 -5.63
CA GLU A 66 -1.91 -12.91 -5.83
C GLU A 66 -2.27 -13.57 -4.50
N ARG A 67 -1.41 -13.46 -3.51
CA ARG A 67 -1.69 -14.00 -2.18
C ARG A 67 -2.86 -13.29 -1.52
N LEU A 68 -2.94 -11.97 -1.67
CA LEU A 68 -4.06 -11.22 -1.13
C LEU A 68 -5.37 -11.62 -1.81
N GLU A 69 -5.37 -11.72 -3.13
CA GLU A 69 -6.56 -12.13 -3.89
C GLU A 69 -7.06 -13.50 -3.44
N GLU A 70 -6.15 -14.40 -3.14
CA GLU A 70 -6.50 -15.74 -2.68
C GLU A 70 -7.07 -15.75 -1.26
N LYS A 71 -6.43 -15.03 -0.35
CA LYS A 71 -6.77 -15.05 1.07
C LYS A 71 -7.89 -14.08 1.46
N HIS A 72 -7.92 -12.93 0.81
CA HIS A 72 -8.84 -11.85 1.15
C HIS A 72 -9.44 -11.24 -0.12
N PRO A 73 -10.27 -11.99 -0.85
CA PRO A 73 -10.85 -11.48 -2.10
C PRO A 73 -11.69 -10.22 -1.91
N GLU A 74 -12.31 -10.05 -0.74
CA GLU A 74 -13.10 -8.84 -0.45
C GLU A 74 -12.24 -7.60 -0.34
N ILE A 75 -11.02 -7.73 0.18
CA ILE A 75 -10.07 -6.60 0.26
C ILE A 75 -9.52 -6.28 -1.14
N ALA A 76 -9.20 -7.31 -1.91
CA ALA A 76 -8.77 -7.12 -3.29
C ALA A 76 -9.85 -6.40 -4.12
N LYS A 77 -11.11 -6.72 -3.88
CA LYS A 77 -12.23 -6.05 -4.55
C LYS A 77 -12.26 -4.56 -4.19
N LEU A 78 -12.05 -4.21 -2.93
CA LEU A 78 -11.95 -2.81 -2.52
C LEU A 78 -10.81 -2.09 -3.24
N GLY A 79 -9.67 -2.75 -3.36
CA GLY A 79 -8.53 -2.19 -4.09
C GLY A 79 -8.85 -1.96 -5.56
N THR A 80 -9.59 -2.87 -6.18
CA THR A 80 -10.02 -2.71 -7.57
C THR A 80 -10.93 -1.48 -7.73
N VAL A 81 -11.82 -1.27 -6.76
CA VAL A 81 -12.67 -0.08 -6.74
C VAL A 81 -11.84 1.20 -6.64
N LEU A 82 -10.79 1.18 -5.82
CA LEU A 82 -9.89 2.33 -5.69
C LEU A 82 -9.17 2.64 -7.01
N ILE A 83 -8.75 1.62 -7.75
CA ILE A 83 -8.14 1.83 -9.07
C ILE A 83 -9.12 2.55 -10.00
N THR A 84 -10.37 2.13 -10.02
CA THR A 84 -11.40 2.73 -10.87
C THR A 84 -11.71 4.17 -10.46
N ALA A 85 -11.69 4.45 -9.16
CA ALA A 85 -12.08 5.74 -8.60
C ALA A 85 -10.90 6.69 -8.36
N GLN A 86 -9.75 6.45 -8.98
CA GLN A 86 -8.49 7.14 -8.69
C GLN A 86 -8.61 8.67 -8.65
N ASP A 87 -9.39 9.24 -9.54
CA ASP A 87 -9.53 10.71 -9.64
C ASP A 87 -10.41 11.31 -8.54
N THR A 88 -11.09 10.49 -7.78
CA THR A 88 -12.01 10.93 -6.73
C THR A 88 -11.57 10.50 -5.33
N VAL A 89 -10.46 9.80 -5.21
CA VAL A 89 -9.97 9.29 -3.94
C VAL A 89 -8.85 10.16 -3.42
N ASP A 90 -8.99 10.61 -2.18
CA ASP A 90 -7.91 11.23 -1.42
C ASP A 90 -7.48 10.22 -0.36
N LEU A 91 -6.32 9.61 -0.54
CA LEU A 91 -5.83 8.59 0.38
C LEU A 91 -5.66 9.08 1.80
N TRP A 92 -5.29 10.35 1.97
CA TRP A 92 -5.18 10.91 3.32
C TRP A 92 -6.52 10.83 4.05
N ASP A 93 -7.59 11.31 3.40
CA ASP A 93 -8.92 11.28 4.00
C ASP A 93 -9.45 9.86 4.13
N TYR A 94 -9.09 8.98 3.21
CA TYR A 94 -9.51 7.59 3.26
C TYR A 94 -8.93 6.84 4.46
N LEU A 95 -7.66 7.09 4.77
CA LEU A 95 -6.96 6.43 5.87
C LEU A 95 -7.07 7.20 7.19
N TYR A 96 -7.22 8.50 7.13
CA TYR A 96 -7.26 9.36 8.31
C TYR A 96 -8.43 10.34 8.20
N PRO A 97 -9.68 9.84 8.27
CA PRO A 97 -10.85 10.69 8.07
C PRO A 97 -11.02 11.73 9.18
N HIS A 98 -11.49 12.89 8.77
CA HIS A 98 -12.00 13.96 9.64
C HIS A 98 -11.08 14.40 10.78
N GLY A 99 -10.00 15.04 10.42
CA GLY A 99 -9.25 15.78 11.41
C GLY A 99 -8.22 15.03 12.19
N THR A 100 -7.89 13.82 11.76
CA THR A 100 -6.66 13.21 12.23
C THR A 100 -5.52 14.09 11.75
N GLN A 101 -4.70 14.59 12.66
CA GLN A 101 -3.65 15.53 12.32
C GLN A 101 -2.28 14.92 12.55
N GLY A 102 -1.41 15.09 11.55
CA GLY A 102 -0.03 14.69 11.66
C GLY A 102 0.13 13.22 11.97
N ASN A 103 0.85 12.94 13.04
CA ASN A 103 1.19 11.58 13.46
C ASN A 103 0.25 11.04 14.54
N VAL A 104 -0.91 11.64 14.67
CA VAL A 104 -1.92 11.17 15.61
C VAL A 104 -2.44 9.81 15.18
N LEU A 105 -2.96 9.05 16.13
CA LEU A 105 -3.56 7.75 15.86
C LEU A 105 -4.70 7.89 14.84
N PRO A 106 -4.85 6.92 13.94
CA PRO A 106 -6.01 6.91 13.04
C PRO A 106 -7.32 6.90 13.82
N LEU A 107 -8.34 7.58 13.31
CA LEU A 107 -9.67 7.58 13.94
C LEU A 107 -10.41 6.26 13.73
N LEU A 108 -10.01 5.50 12.73
CA LEU A 108 -10.60 4.20 12.46
C LEU A 108 -10.10 3.16 13.46
N SER A 109 -10.89 2.11 13.67
CA SER A 109 -10.41 0.95 14.41
C SER A 109 -9.21 0.34 13.69
N GLU A 110 -8.38 -0.41 14.40
CA GLU A 110 -7.24 -1.08 13.80
C GLU A 110 -7.67 -1.98 12.65
N GLU A 111 -8.75 -2.73 12.82
CA GLU A 111 -9.27 -3.63 11.81
C GLU A 111 -9.69 -2.88 10.54
N GLU A 112 -10.49 -1.83 10.68
CA GLU A 112 -10.96 -1.05 9.53
C GLU A 112 -9.82 -0.30 8.86
N TRP A 113 -8.90 0.24 9.64
CA TRP A 113 -7.76 0.93 9.09
C TRP A 113 -6.86 0.01 8.28
N ASN A 114 -6.58 -1.18 8.82
CA ASN A 114 -5.78 -2.19 8.11
C ASN A 114 -6.45 -2.60 6.81
N ARG A 115 -7.76 -2.79 6.83
CA ARG A 115 -8.51 -3.15 5.64
C ARG A 115 -8.35 -2.11 4.54
N ARG A 116 -8.48 -0.83 4.89
CA ARG A 116 -8.31 0.28 3.94
C ARG A 116 -6.87 0.41 3.47
N ALA A 117 -5.92 0.30 4.36
CA ALA A 117 -4.51 0.40 4.02
C ALA A 117 -4.07 -0.73 3.09
N VAL A 118 -4.49 -1.95 3.36
CA VAL A 118 -4.17 -3.10 2.54
C VAL A 118 -4.82 -2.98 1.16
N ALA A 119 -6.08 -2.54 1.10
CA ALA A 119 -6.75 -2.30 -0.18
C ALA A 119 -6.04 -1.24 -1.00
N SER A 120 -5.60 -0.16 -0.36
CA SER A 120 -4.85 0.92 -1.02
C SER A 120 -3.53 0.42 -1.57
N TRP A 121 -2.79 -0.33 -0.76
CA TRP A 121 -1.50 -0.88 -1.17
C TRP A 121 -1.65 -1.88 -2.32
N TYR A 122 -2.67 -2.73 -2.23
CA TYR A 122 -2.99 -3.63 -3.33
C TYR A 122 -3.26 -2.87 -4.63
N ALA A 123 -4.04 -1.80 -4.57
CA ALA A 123 -4.35 -1.00 -5.74
C ALA A 123 -3.08 -0.39 -6.35
N ILE A 124 -2.22 0.16 -5.51
CA ILE A 124 -0.96 0.77 -5.93
C ILE A 124 -0.06 -0.27 -6.62
N LEU A 125 0.10 -1.43 -6.02
CA LEU A 125 0.96 -2.48 -6.58
C LEU A 125 0.37 -3.06 -7.86
N LYS A 126 -0.92 -3.36 -7.87
CA LYS A 126 -1.59 -3.95 -9.03
C LYS A 126 -1.51 -3.03 -10.23
N HIS A 127 -1.84 -1.76 -10.03
CA HIS A 127 -1.76 -0.74 -11.07
C HIS A 127 -0.31 -0.57 -11.55
N GLY A 128 0.62 -0.49 -10.61
CA GLY A 128 2.03 -0.28 -10.94
C GLY A 128 2.60 -1.39 -11.82
N VAL A 129 2.24 -2.63 -11.52
CA VAL A 129 2.67 -3.78 -12.32
C VAL A 129 2.07 -3.73 -13.72
N GLU A 130 0.80 -3.38 -13.83
CA GLU A 130 0.11 -3.36 -15.13
C GLU A 130 0.53 -2.19 -16.01
N ASP A 131 0.71 -1.01 -15.43
CA ASP A 131 0.95 0.22 -16.17
C ASP A 131 2.40 0.72 -16.11
N GLY A 132 3.25 0.08 -15.34
CA GLY A 132 4.65 0.47 -15.22
C GLY A 132 4.83 1.75 -14.41
N ASP A 133 4.85 1.63 -13.08
CA ASP A 133 4.94 2.77 -12.20
C ASP A 133 6.22 2.75 -11.37
N THR A 134 6.61 3.91 -10.87
CA THR A 134 7.75 4.04 -9.96
C THR A 134 7.23 4.52 -8.62
N LEU A 135 7.48 3.73 -7.59
CA LEU A 135 7.10 4.08 -6.22
C LEU A 135 8.28 4.76 -5.53
N ALA A 136 8.06 5.96 -5.03
CA ALA A 136 9.08 6.71 -4.31
C ALA A 136 8.78 6.68 -2.81
N TYR A 137 9.74 6.20 -2.04
CA TYR A 137 9.62 6.06 -0.58
C TYR A 137 10.34 7.19 0.13
N CYS A 138 9.72 7.70 1.18
CA CYS A 138 10.35 8.71 2.03
C CYS A 138 10.36 8.31 3.49
#